data_b4b41b4adf8e333f6e79e12f79a670a9
#
_entry.id   b4b41b4adf8e333f6e79e12f79a670a9
#
_cell.length_a   1.000
_cell.length_b   1.000
_cell.length_c   1.000
_cell.angle_alpha   90.00
_cell.angle_beta   90.00
_cell.angle_gamma   90.00
#
_symmetry.space_group_name_H-M   'P 1'
#
loop_
_entity.id
_entity.type
_entity.pdbx_description
1 polymer ?
#
loop_
_entity_poly.entity_id
_entity_poly.type
_entity_poly.pdbx_seq_one_letter_code
_entity_poly.pdbx_strand_id
1 'polypeptide(L)'
;VTYAPGLRQEDRVEFERVLQCALDVTDIRSALLRDPTGRAARRLRDLALEATEEIAAAVGDEYRDYLAALETRDAREAAEGELWPVLAVLTPLVAAAASAVLLLMGYGLRLIEAAPRFAASVITAGWVLALTAAVTVSIGLWALLRTALRRRESTSDGRKSAGGTDVDRARERWRQALLERGLLPYLRSHLPE
;
A
#
# COMPACT_ATOMS: atom_id res chain seq x y z
N VAL A 1 12.50 -25.92 -11.96
CA VAL A 1 11.06 -26.17 -11.78
C VAL A 1 10.61 -25.19 -10.73
N THR A 2 9.99 -24.09 -11.17
CA THR A 2 9.49 -23.07 -10.27
C THR A 2 8.16 -23.60 -9.73
N TYR A 3 8.14 -23.99 -8.47
CA TYR A 3 6.91 -24.35 -7.77
C TYR A 3 5.99 -23.12 -7.78
N ALA A 4 4.81 -23.23 -8.35
CA ALA A 4 3.76 -22.24 -8.18
C ALA A 4 3.41 -22.18 -6.69
N PRO A 5 3.43 -21.01 -6.04
CA PRO A 5 3.01 -20.90 -4.64
C PRO A 5 1.55 -21.35 -4.56
N GLY A 6 1.24 -22.31 -3.69
CA GLY A 6 -0.13 -22.71 -3.41
C GLY A 6 -0.96 -21.51 -2.97
N LEU A 7 -2.26 -21.51 -3.28
CA LEU A 7 -3.17 -20.42 -2.93
C LEU A 7 -3.15 -20.18 -1.41
N ARG A 8 -2.95 -18.94 -0.97
CA ARG A 8 -3.05 -18.58 0.45
C ARG A 8 -4.47 -18.85 0.95
N GLN A 9 -4.62 -19.19 2.22
CA GLN A 9 -5.94 -19.48 2.79
C GLN A 9 -6.89 -18.27 2.72
N GLU A 10 -6.35 -17.07 2.80
CA GLU A 10 -7.07 -15.80 2.64
C GLU A 10 -7.65 -15.63 1.23
N ASP A 11 -6.93 -16.11 0.21
CA ASP A 11 -7.30 -15.98 -1.19
C ASP A 11 -8.29 -17.08 -1.65
N ARG A 12 -8.50 -18.13 -0.83
CA ARG A 12 -9.51 -19.18 -1.13
C ARG A 12 -10.94 -18.64 -1.17
N VAL A 13 -11.26 -17.70 -0.30
CA VAL A 13 -12.58 -17.03 -0.31
C VAL A 13 -12.79 -16.27 -1.62
N GLU A 14 -11.71 -15.67 -2.14
CA GLU A 14 -11.76 -14.98 -3.42
C GLU A 14 -11.91 -15.94 -4.59
N PHE A 15 -11.19 -17.06 -4.56
CA PHE A 15 -11.33 -18.14 -5.53
C PHE A 15 -12.78 -18.64 -5.60
N GLU A 16 -13.42 -18.90 -4.45
CA GLU A 16 -14.83 -19.34 -4.41
C GLU A 16 -15.77 -18.29 -4.97
N ARG A 17 -15.49 -17.00 -4.74
CA ARG A 17 -16.30 -15.91 -5.32
C ARG A 17 -16.18 -15.87 -6.84
N VAL A 18 -14.98 -16.00 -7.38
CA VAL A 18 -14.74 -16.05 -8.82
C VAL A 18 -15.34 -17.31 -9.43
N LEU A 19 -15.27 -18.45 -8.74
CA LEU A 19 -15.95 -19.69 -9.15
C LEU A 19 -17.48 -19.50 -9.24
N GLN A 20 -18.08 -18.80 -8.27
CA GLN A 20 -19.50 -18.51 -8.33
C GLN A 20 -19.85 -17.63 -9.55
N CYS A 21 -19.04 -16.61 -9.82
CA CYS A 21 -19.22 -15.80 -11.04
C CYS A 21 -19.05 -16.64 -12.31
N ALA A 22 -18.11 -17.59 -12.34
CA ALA A 22 -17.89 -18.47 -13.49
C ALA A 22 -19.08 -19.39 -13.76
N LEU A 23 -19.73 -19.91 -12.71
CA LEU A 23 -20.93 -20.74 -12.82
C LEU A 23 -22.14 -19.94 -13.33
N ASP A 24 -22.18 -18.63 -13.10
CA ASP A 24 -23.24 -17.74 -13.60
C ASP A 24 -23.03 -17.26 -15.03
N VAL A 25 -21.89 -17.59 -15.67
CA VAL A 25 -21.66 -17.25 -17.08
C VAL A 25 -22.70 -17.95 -17.97
N THR A 26 -23.24 -17.23 -18.94
CA THR A 26 -24.46 -17.59 -19.70
C THR A 26 -24.39 -18.98 -20.31
N ASP A 27 -23.27 -19.39 -20.88
CA ASP A 27 -23.12 -20.71 -21.52
C ASP A 27 -23.10 -21.85 -20.47
N ILE A 28 -22.39 -21.69 -19.37
CA ILE A 28 -22.34 -22.67 -18.28
C ILE A 28 -23.70 -22.75 -17.60
N ARG A 29 -24.27 -21.59 -17.24
CA ARG A 29 -25.57 -21.51 -16.59
C ARG A 29 -26.67 -22.16 -17.44
N SER A 30 -26.71 -21.92 -18.74
CA SER A 30 -27.67 -22.51 -19.63
C SER A 30 -27.56 -24.04 -19.73
N ALA A 31 -26.33 -24.58 -19.67
CA ALA A 31 -26.10 -26.03 -19.60
C ALA A 31 -26.58 -26.62 -18.26
N LEU A 32 -26.32 -25.93 -17.15
CA LEU A 32 -26.74 -26.37 -15.82
C LEU A 32 -28.26 -26.31 -15.60
N LEU A 33 -28.96 -25.38 -16.24
CA LEU A 33 -30.42 -25.28 -16.18
C LEU A 33 -31.15 -26.46 -16.84
N ARG A 34 -30.46 -27.29 -17.64
CA ARG A 34 -31.03 -28.53 -18.18
C ARG A 34 -31.23 -29.61 -17.11
N ASP A 35 -30.49 -29.50 -15.97
CA ASP A 35 -30.71 -30.38 -14.82
C ASP A 35 -31.58 -29.69 -13.75
N PRO A 36 -32.86 -30.02 -13.67
CA PRO A 36 -33.77 -29.41 -12.69
C PRO A 36 -33.46 -29.80 -11.24
N THR A 37 -32.62 -30.82 -11.04
CA THR A 37 -32.26 -31.31 -9.70
C THR A 37 -31.10 -30.51 -9.07
N GLY A 38 -30.39 -29.72 -9.88
CA GLY A 38 -29.20 -28.95 -9.48
C GLY A 38 -28.00 -29.79 -9.04
N ARG A 39 -28.02 -31.10 -9.34
CA ARG A 39 -26.91 -32.02 -9.03
C ARG A 39 -25.70 -31.73 -9.90
N ALA A 40 -25.92 -31.39 -11.16
CA ALA A 40 -24.87 -31.02 -12.09
C ALA A 40 -24.07 -29.80 -11.59
N ALA A 41 -24.76 -28.76 -11.14
CA ALA A 41 -24.12 -27.56 -10.60
C ALA A 41 -23.28 -27.85 -9.33
N ARG A 42 -23.83 -28.64 -8.42
CA ARG A 42 -23.08 -29.04 -7.21
C ARG A 42 -21.86 -29.84 -7.56
N ARG A 43 -22.00 -30.87 -8.40
CA ARG A 43 -20.88 -31.71 -8.82
C ARG A 43 -19.78 -30.90 -9.53
N LEU A 44 -20.15 -29.98 -10.40
CA LEU A 44 -19.20 -29.13 -11.12
C LEU A 44 -18.45 -28.20 -10.16
N ARG A 45 -19.16 -27.66 -9.16
CA ARG A 45 -18.54 -26.86 -8.09
C ARG A 45 -17.55 -27.69 -7.26
N ASP A 46 -17.95 -28.89 -6.84
CA ASP A 46 -17.10 -29.77 -6.04
C ASP A 46 -15.82 -30.16 -6.79
N LEU A 47 -15.95 -30.51 -8.08
CA LEU A 47 -14.78 -30.80 -8.95
C LEU A 47 -13.86 -29.59 -9.08
N ALA A 48 -14.40 -28.38 -9.26
CA ALA A 48 -13.57 -27.16 -9.35
C ALA A 48 -12.87 -26.84 -8.02
N LEU A 49 -13.50 -27.10 -6.87
CA LEU A 49 -12.88 -26.94 -5.56
C LEU A 49 -11.79 -27.99 -5.31
N GLU A 50 -11.98 -29.23 -5.76
CA GLU A 50 -10.97 -30.29 -5.69
C GLU A 50 -9.76 -29.98 -6.58
N ALA A 51 -10.00 -29.39 -7.76
CA ALA A 51 -8.96 -29.00 -8.71
C ALA A 51 -8.40 -27.59 -8.46
N THR A 52 -8.61 -26.98 -7.30
CA THR A 52 -8.21 -25.58 -6.98
C THR A 52 -6.73 -25.33 -7.28
N GLU A 53 -5.83 -26.27 -6.93
CA GLU A 53 -4.38 -26.11 -7.13
C GLU A 53 -4.02 -26.15 -8.62
N GLU A 54 -4.67 -27.00 -9.41
CA GLU A 54 -4.46 -27.09 -10.85
C GLU A 54 -4.93 -25.83 -11.56
N ILE A 55 -6.12 -25.33 -11.21
CA ILE A 55 -6.70 -24.10 -11.74
C ILE A 55 -5.84 -22.90 -11.36
N ALA A 56 -5.36 -22.83 -10.12
CA ALA A 56 -4.49 -21.75 -9.65
C ALA A 56 -3.12 -21.79 -10.33
N ALA A 57 -2.59 -22.96 -10.61
CA ALA A 57 -1.30 -23.12 -11.33
C ALA A 57 -1.35 -22.53 -12.75
N ALA A 58 -2.50 -22.59 -13.42
CA ALA A 58 -2.69 -22.02 -14.75
C ALA A 58 -2.55 -20.48 -14.80
N VAL A 59 -2.67 -19.81 -13.64
CA VAL A 59 -2.60 -18.34 -13.48
C VAL A 59 -1.53 -17.94 -12.45
N GLY A 60 -0.52 -18.80 -12.27
CA GLY A 60 0.50 -18.63 -11.25
C GLY A 60 1.36 -17.37 -11.41
N ASP A 61 1.50 -16.84 -12.62
CA ASP A 61 2.28 -15.63 -12.89
C ASP A 61 1.57 -14.40 -12.36
N GLU A 62 0.29 -14.24 -12.65
CA GLU A 62 -0.53 -13.14 -12.15
C GLU A 62 -0.70 -13.18 -10.63
N TYR A 63 -0.76 -14.38 -10.07
CA TYR A 63 -0.80 -14.54 -8.62
C TYR A 63 0.51 -14.11 -7.97
N ARG A 64 1.67 -14.44 -8.57
CA ARG A 64 2.98 -13.94 -8.08
C ARG A 64 3.10 -12.43 -8.18
N ASP A 65 2.62 -11.82 -9.26
CA ASP A 65 2.59 -10.36 -9.40
C ASP A 65 1.73 -9.69 -8.32
N TYR A 66 0.59 -10.30 -8.00
CA TYR A 66 -0.27 -9.84 -6.91
C TYR A 66 0.43 -9.94 -5.55
N LEU A 67 1.08 -11.06 -5.25
CA LEU A 67 1.84 -11.24 -4.01
C LEU A 67 3.01 -10.25 -3.89
N ALA A 68 3.75 -10.01 -4.96
CA ALA A 68 4.84 -9.04 -5.00
C ALA A 68 4.34 -7.60 -4.75
N ALA A 69 3.16 -7.25 -5.27
CA ALA A 69 2.52 -5.96 -5.00
C ALA A 69 2.14 -5.81 -3.52
N LEU A 70 1.65 -6.87 -2.86
CA LEU A 70 1.36 -6.89 -1.42
C LEU A 70 2.64 -6.70 -0.60
N GLU A 71 3.70 -7.46 -0.89
CA GLU A 71 4.98 -7.34 -0.17
C GLU A 71 5.58 -5.93 -0.31
N THR A 72 5.48 -5.33 -1.48
CA THR A 72 5.95 -3.96 -1.73
C THR A 72 5.15 -2.94 -0.91
N ARG A 73 3.85 -3.16 -0.77
CA ARG A 73 2.98 -2.31 0.05
C ARG A 73 3.36 -2.44 1.53
N ASP A 74 3.46 -3.66 2.05
CA ASP A 74 3.79 -3.94 3.45
C ASP A 74 5.17 -3.37 3.81
N ALA A 75 6.17 -3.50 2.92
CA ALA A 75 7.49 -2.91 3.09
C ALA A 75 7.46 -1.38 3.13
N ARG A 76 6.60 -0.73 2.33
CA ARG A 76 6.42 0.73 2.37
C ARG A 76 5.71 1.18 3.65
N GLU A 77 4.66 0.47 4.07
CA GLU A 77 3.93 0.76 5.32
C GLU A 77 4.85 0.59 6.54
N ALA A 78 5.71 -0.43 6.55
CA ALA A 78 6.72 -0.63 7.58
C ALA A 78 7.78 0.49 7.59
N ALA A 79 8.26 0.92 6.42
CA ALA A 79 9.24 2.00 6.30
C ALA A 79 8.65 3.37 6.70
N GLU A 80 7.37 3.60 6.44
CA GLU A 80 6.66 4.85 6.78
C GLU A 80 6.20 4.89 8.25
N GLY A 81 6.03 3.72 8.89
CA GLY A 81 5.35 3.62 10.19
C GLY A 81 6.25 3.88 11.41
N GLU A 82 7.53 3.62 11.36
CA GLU A 82 8.25 3.41 12.63
C GLU A 82 9.15 4.58 13.09
N LEU A 83 9.74 5.38 12.21
CA LEU A 83 10.70 6.42 12.63
C LEU A 83 10.45 7.80 12.02
N TRP A 84 9.78 7.89 10.89
CA TRP A 84 9.63 9.14 10.15
C TRP A 84 8.86 10.23 10.91
N PRO A 85 7.70 9.96 11.54
CA PRO A 85 6.99 10.99 12.31
C PRO A 85 7.76 11.44 13.55
N VAL A 86 8.52 10.54 14.19
CA VAL A 86 9.35 10.87 15.37
C VAL A 86 10.54 11.74 14.96
N LEU A 87 11.23 11.42 13.89
CA LEU A 87 12.34 12.23 13.36
C LEU A 87 11.85 13.60 12.86
N ALA A 88 10.69 13.67 12.23
CA ALA A 88 10.13 14.92 11.75
C ALA A 88 9.80 15.93 12.87
N VAL A 89 9.45 15.44 14.08
CA VAL A 89 9.17 16.27 15.23
C VAL A 89 10.44 16.53 16.07
N LEU A 90 11.31 15.54 16.21
CA LEU A 90 12.50 15.63 17.04
C LEU A 90 13.56 16.56 16.43
N THR A 91 13.73 16.53 15.12
CA THR A 91 14.75 17.36 14.43
C THR A 91 14.54 18.88 14.64
N PRO A 92 13.34 19.46 14.41
CA PRO A 92 13.15 20.88 14.66
C PRO A 92 13.22 21.25 16.15
N LEU A 93 12.84 20.34 17.04
CA LEU A 93 12.92 20.58 18.49
C LEU A 93 14.38 20.68 18.95
N VAL A 94 15.25 19.75 18.51
CA VAL A 94 16.68 19.78 18.81
C VAL A 94 17.35 21.02 18.20
N ALA A 95 17.02 21.39 16.98
CA ALA A 95 17.53 22.59 16.32
C ALA A 95 17.12 23.88 17.06
N ALA A 96 15.87 23.97 17.52
CA ALA A 96 15.38 25.11 18.30
C ALA A 96 16.10 25.22 19.67
N ALA A 97 16.28 24.12 20.37
CA ALA A 97 17.00 24.09 21.64
C ALA A 97 18.47 24.49 21.46
N ALA A 98 19.16 23.98 20.45
CA ALA A 98 20.53 24.36 20.13
C ALA A 98 20.65 25.87 19.80
N SER A 99 19.72 26.40 19.00
CA SER A 99 19.66 27.82 18.68
C SER A 99 19.46 28.69 19.92
N ALA A 100 18.58 28.29 20.84
CA ALA A 100 18.34 29.02 22.08
C ALA A 100 19.60 29.06 22.98
N VAL A 101 20.32 27.94 23.11
CA VAL A 101 21.58 27.85 23.88
C VAL A 101 22.65 28.77 23.28
N LEU A 102 22.83 28.75 21.95
CA LEU A 102 23.80 29.60 21.27
C LEU A 102 23.46 31.09 21.39
N LEU A 103 22.20 31.48 21.31
CA LEU A 103 21.76 32.85 21.51
C LEU A 103 21.98 33.30 22.94
N LEU A 104 21.61 32.48 23.95
CA LEU A 104 21.85 32.78 25.35
C LEU A 104 23.34 32.96 25.65
N MET A 105 24.19 32.07 25.11
CA MET A 105 25.61 32.14 25.25
C MET A 105 26.17 33.40 24.56
N GLY A 106 25.74 33.72 23.34
CA GLY A 106 26.16 34.92 22.61
C GLY A 106 25.77 36.21 23.28
N TYR A 107 24.51 36.31 23.79
CA TYR A 107 24.08 37.47 24.54
C TYR A 107 24.74 37.59 25.92
N GLY A 108 24.97 36.45 26.60
CA GLY A 108 25.70 36.39 27.87
C GLY A 108 27.15 36.91 27.76
N LEU A 109 27.87 36.48 26.71
CA LEU A 109 29.22 36.99 26.45
C LEU A 109 29.23 38.50 26.12
N ARG A 110 28.19 39.03 25.50
CA ARG A 110 28.06 40.45 25.16
C ARG A 110 27.86 41.33 26.42
N LEU A 111 27.20 40.80 27.44
CA LEU A 111 26.94 41.49 28.72
C LEU A 111 28.23 41.60 29.56
N ILE A 112 29.22 40.74 29.40
CA ILE A 112 30.44 40.67 30.15
C ILE A 112 31.58 41.57 29.57
N GLU A 113 31.31 42.29 28.42
CA GLU A 113 32.25 43.19 27.72
C GLU A 113 33.64 42.55 27.36
N ALA A 114 33.81 41.25 27.53
CA ALA A 114 35.11 40.59 27.53
C ALA A 114 35.74 40.36 26.14
N ALA A 115 34.95 40.37 25.04
CA ALA A 115 35.47 40.22 23.69
C ALA A 115 34.43 40.57 22.58
N PRO A 116 34.34 41.83 22.13
CA PRO A 116 33.31 42.26 21.17
C PRO A 116 33.43 41.61 19.79
N ARG A 117 34.59 41.12 19.39
CA ARG A 117 34.79 40.46 18.11
C ARG A 117 34.30 38.99 18.08
N PHE A 118 34.41 38.28 19.20
CA PHE A 118 33.91 36.90 19.32
C PHE A 118 32.37 36.88 19.47
N ALA A 119 31.80 37.81 20.23
CA ALA A 119 30.36 37.91 20.40
C ALA A 119 29.63 38.16 19.09
N ALA A 120 30.16 38.97 18.19
CA ALA A 120 29.58 39.26 16.89
C ALA A 120 29.50 38.01 15.99
N SER A 121 30.52 37.17 15.94
CA SER A 121 30.56 35.94 15.15
C SER A 121 29.58 34.87 15.66
N VAL A 122 29.46 34.73 17.00
CA VAL A 122 28.50 33.77 17.61
C VAL A 122 27.05 34.21 17.40
N ILE A 123 26.77 35.51 17.51
CA ILE A 123 25.44 36.06 17.24
C ILE A 123 25.08 35.85 15.75
N THR A 124 26.00 36.10 14.82
CA THR A 124 25.77 35.89 13.39
C THR A 124 25.53 34.41 13.08
N ALA A 125 26.29 33.49 13.66
CA ALA A 125 26.08 32.05 13.52
C ALA A 125 24.71 31.62 14.09
N GLY A 126 24.30 32.16 15.25
CA GLY A 126 23.01 31.93 15.86
C GLY A 126 21.83 32.38 14.96
N TRP A 127 21.95 33.54 14.30
CA TRP A 127 20.96 34.05 13.37
C TRP A 127 20.86 33.20 12.11
N VAL A 128 21.99 32.77 11.54
CA VAL A 128 22.01 31.85 10.38
C VAL A 128 21.31 30.53 10.72
N LEU A 129 21.59 29.99 11.91
CA LEU A 129 20.97 28.74 12.36
C LEU A 129 19.46 28.92 12.58
N ALA A 130 19.05 30.04 13.18
CA ALA A 130 17.65 30.36 13.42
C ALA A 130 16.87 30.53 12.10
N LEU A 131 17.45 31.21 11.12
CA LEU A 131 16.85 31.35 9.78
C LEU A 131 16.74 29.98 9.07
N THR A 132 17.77 29.18 9.16
CA THR A 132 17.75 27.82 8.57
C THR A 132 16.65 26.96 9.22
N ALA A 133 16.53 27.00 10.54
CA ALA A 133 15.48 26.30 11.27
C ALA A 133 14.06 26.81 10.87
N ALA A 134 13.89 28.14 10.77
CA ALA A 134 12.62 28.74 10.36
C ALA A 134 12.19 28.33 8.95
N VAL A 135 13.12 28.28 8.00
CA VAL A 135 12.89 27.82 6.63
C VAL A 135 12.49 26.34 6.62
N THR A 136 13.21 25.50 7.38
CA THR A 136 12.92 24.06 7.46
C THR A 136 11.55 23.79 8.07
N VAL A 137 11.19 24.50 9.15
CA VAL A 137 9.85 24.42 9.77
C VAL A 137 8.77 24.89 8.81
N SER A 138 9.01 25.97 8.07
CA SER A 138 8.05 26.49 7.09
C SER A 138 7.80 25.52 5.96
N ILE A 139 8.85 24.85 5.43
CA ILE A 139 8.72 23.81 4.40
C ILE A 139 7.96 22.59 4.96
N GLY A 140 8.28 22.16 6.18
CA GLY A 140 7.59 21.05 6.86
C GLY A 140 6.11 21.34 7.10
N LEU A 141 5.80 22.54 7.59
CA LEU A 141 4.41 23.00 7.81
C LEU A 141 3.64 23.10 6.50
N TRP A 142 4.27 23.64 5.44
CA TRP A 142 3.67 23.71 4.11
C TRP A 142 3.39 22.33 3.54
N ALA A 143 4.31 21.36 3.70
CA ALA A 143 4.12 19.98 3.28
C ALA A 143 2.97 19.31 4.04
N LEU A 144 2.87 19.51 5.37
CA LEU A 144 1.77 19.04 6.21
C LEU A 144 0.44 19.67 5.79
N LEU A 145 0.43 20.98 5.58
CA LEU A 145 -0.78 21.70 5.14
C LEU A 145 -1.25 21.21 3.78
N ARG A 146 -0.33 21.03 2.84
CA ARG A 146 -0.62 20.48 1.51
C ARG A 146 -1.17 19.05 1.59
N THR A 147 -0.64 18.22 2.49
CA THR A 147 -1.13 16.86 2.73
C THR A 147 -2.52 16.89 3.38
N ALA A 148 -2.76 17.78 4.34
CA ALA A 148 -4.05 17.96 4.99
C ALA A 148 -5.13 18.50 4.03
N LEU A 149 -4.78 19.45 3.16
CA LEU A 149 -5.67 19.96 2.11
C LEU A 149 -5.99 18.88 1.08
N ARG A 150 -5.00 18.10 0.63
CA ARG A 150 -5.23 16.96 -0.25
C ARG A 150 -6.11 15.88 0.40
N ARG A 151 -6.03 15.66 1.71
CA ARG A 151 -6.94 14.76 2.43
C ARG A 151 -8.37 15.29 2.44
N ARG A 152 -8.60 16.60 2.55
CA ARG A 152 -9.94 17.21 2.50
C ARG A 152 -10.58 17.11 1.11
N GLU A 153 -9.82 17.24 0.05
CA GLU A 153 -10.29 17.02 -1.32
C GLU A 153 -10.55 15.53 -1.62
N SER A 154 -9.88 14.62 -0.91
CA SER A 154 -10.03 13.15 -1.05
C SER A 154 -11.23 12.56 -0.31
N THR A 155 -11.98 13.35 0.46
CA THR A 155 -13.23 12.87 1.11
C THR A 155 -14.39 12.79 0.12
N SER A 156 -14.26 13.33 -1.09
CA SER A 156 -15.29 13.27 -2.12
C SER A 156 -14.95 12.35 -3.30
N ASP A 157 -13.72 11.82 -3.41
CA ASP A 157 -13.43 10.82 -4.45
C ASP A 157 -12.21 9.97 -4.07
N GLY A 158 -12.43 8.66 -4.01
CA GLY A 158 -11.54 7.62 -3.47
C GLY A 158 -10.08 7.65 -3.89
N ARG A 159 -9.24 8.50 -3.28
CA ARG A 159 -7.80 8.34 -3.38
C ARG A 159 -7.31 7.35 -2.33
N LYS A 160 -7.51 6.08 -2.62
CA LYS A 160 -6.65 5.03 -2.06
C LYS A 160 -5.21 5.37 -2.43
N SER A 161 -4.32 5.37 -1.45
CA SER A 161 -2.86 5.58 -1.63
C SER A 161 -2.35 4.91 -2.90
N ALA A 162 -1.37 5.50 -3.59
CA ALA A 162 -0.83 4.94 -4.84
C ALA A 162 -0.44 3.44 -4.74
N GLY A 163 0.02 2.98 -3.56
CA GLY A 163 0.26 1.58 -3.26
C GLY A 163 -0.99 0.71 -3.21
N GLY A 164 -2.14 1.26 -2.76
CA GLY A 164 -3.42 0.56 -2.77
C GLY A 164 -3.93 0.32 -4.19
N THR A 165 -3.78 1.31 -5.08
CA THR A 165 -4.20 1.17 -6.48
C THR A 165 -3.38 0.14 -7.26
N ASP A 166 -2.10 -0.05 -6.95
CA ASP A 166 -1.26 -1.04 -7.62
C ASP A 166 -1.61 -2.46 -7.17
N VAL A 167 -1.85 -2.66 -5.86
CA VAL A 167 -2.34 -3.94 -5.33
C VAL A 167 -3.74 -4.26 -5.86
N ASP A 168 -4.67 -3.29 -5.85
CA ASP A 168 -6.02 -3.48 -6.38
C ASP A 168 -6.00 -3.84 -7.87
N ARG A 169 -5.11 -3.21 -8.65
CA ARG A 169 -4.95 -3.50 -10.08
C ARG A 169 -4.31 -4.87 -10.34
N ALA A 170 -3.34 -5.28 -9.53
CA ALA A 170 -2.74 -6.61 -9.61
C ALA A 170 -3.75 -7.69 -9.22
N ARG A 171 -4.55 -7.46 -8.17
CA ARG A 171 -5.63 -8.34 -7.74
C ARG A 171 -6.71 -8.51 -8.81
N GLU A 172 -7.11 -7.42 -9.47
CA GLU A 172 -8.12 -7.49 -10.54
C GLU A 172 -7.60 -8.25 -11.77
N ARG A 173 -6.34 -8.06 -12.15
CA ARG A 173 -5.70 -8.86 -13.22
C ARG A 173 -5.66 -10.34 -12.88
N TRP A 174 -5.30 -10.69 -11.65
CA TRP A 174 -5.33 -12.06 -11.19
C TRP A 174 -6.75 -12.67 -11.21
N ARG A 175 -7.77 -11.95 -10.74
CA ARG A 175 -9.17 -12.40 -10.80
C ARG A 175 -9.65 -12.65 -12.22
N GLN A 176 -9.36 -11.74 -13.12
CA GLN A 176 -9.73 -11.87 -14.52
C GLN A 176 -9.01 -13.06 -15.18
N ALA A 177 -7.72 -13.23 -14.91
CA ALA A 177 -6.96 -14.36 -15.40
C ALA A 177 -7.50 -15.69 -14.84
N LEU A 178 -7.84 -15.73 -13.54
CA LEU A 178 -8.42 -16.90 -12.88
C LEU A 178 -9.76 -17.28 -13.51
N LEU A 179 -10.60 -16.30 -13.82
CA LEU A 179 -11.87 -16.53 -14.49
C LEU A 179 -11.65 -17.05 -15.92
N GLU A 180 -10.89 -16.32 -16.76
CA GLU A 180 -10.80 -16.56 -18.20
C GLU A 180 -9.90 -17.74 -18.57
N ARG A 181 -8.77 -17.92 -17.90
CA ARG A 181 -7.76 -18.94 -18.24
C ARG A 181 -7.76 -20.14 -17.29
N GLY A 182 -8.21 -19.96 -16.07
CA GLY A 182 -8.32 -21.03 -15.08
C GLY A 182 -9.68 -21.72 -15.11
N LEU A 183 -10.70 -21.00 -14.62
CA LEU A 183 -12.02 -21.59 -14.33
C LEU A 183 -12.83 -21.88 -15.57
N LEU A 184 -12.98 -20.94 -16.51
CA LEU A 184 -13.86 -21.15 -17.67
C LEU A 184 -13.47 -22.34 -18.53
N PRO A 185 -12.19 -22.55 -18.94
CA PRO A 185 -11.83 -23.73 -19.71
C PRO A 185 -12.03 -25.03 -18.91
N TYR A 186 -11.71 -25.03 -17.60
CA TYR A 186 -11.91 -26.18 -16.75
C TYR A 186 -13.41 -26.55 -16.62
N LEU A 187 -14.27 -25.58 -16.34
CA LEU A 187 -15.71 -25.82 -16.22
C LEU A 187 -16.33 -26.30 -17.54
N ARG A 188 -15.93 -25.70 -18.67
CA ARG A 188 -16.42 -26.11 -20.00
C ARG A 188 -16.04 -27.55 -20.36
N SER A 189 -14.85 -28.00 -19.98
CA SER A 189 -14.41 -29.38 -20.23
C SER A 189 -15.15 -30.41 -19.38
N HIS A 190 -15.77 -30.00 -18.29
CA HIS A 190 -16.51 -30.87 -17.36
C HIS A 190 -18.04 -30.65 -17.37
N LEU A 191 -18.55 -29.86 -18.32
CA LEU A 191 -19.99 -29.73 -18.50
C LEU A 191 -20.63 -31.08 -18.89
N PRO A 192 -21.79 -31.43 -18.32
CA PRO A 192 -22.56 -32.58 -18.79
C PRO A 192 -23.05 -32.33 -20.23
N GLU A 193 -22.91 -33.33 -21.08
CA GLU A 193 -23.46 -33.32 -22.44
C GLU A 193 -24.98 -33.27 -22.45
#